data_41076473754fe1c2309ff326cb543dd4
#
_entry.id   41076473754fe1c2309ff326cb543dd4
#
_cell.length_a   1.000
_cell.length_b   1.000
_cell.length_c   1.000
_cell.angle_alpha   90.00
_cell.angle_beta   90.00
_cell.angle_gamma   90.00
#
_symmetry.space_group_name_H-M   'P 1'
#
loop_
_entity.id
_entity.type
_entity.pdbx_description
1 polymer ?
#
loop_
_entity_poly.entity_id
_entity_poly.type
_entity_poly.pdbx_seq_one_letter_code
_entity_poly.pdbx_strand_id
1 'polypeptide(L)'
;MESDIINTNLLKSIEGKKRELDAFRPFSPEIARKLDEQFTIEWTYNSNAIEGNTLTLQETDLVINRGLTIGNKTLKEHFEAINHKEVIQFLYDFVKKKKTLDENVILAIHKIILKNIRDMDAGHYRNANVMIMGAVHLPPSAIKIPKLMEEFMEWYYEHKSKLSIVELAGWVHYKLVYIHPFIDGNGRMARLLMNLILLQNGYPPAVILNIDRRKYYQVLKEADREQYNNYFNFIGRSIERSLLIYLNALKSKNDKEDRYGYISLQEATKLCEYGIEYLSYLARTGRLKAIKIRRNWMTT
;
A
#
# COMPACT_ATOMS: atom_id res chain seq x y z
N MET A 1 21.61 17.85 -13.89
CA MET A 1 21.11 16.47 -14.12
C MET A 1 20.41 16.06 -12.84
N GLU A 2 19.09 16.10 -12.81
CA GLU A 2 18.35 15.47 -11.73
C GLU A 2 18.67 13.99 -11.80
N SER A 3 19.34 13.46 -10.79
CA SER A 3 19.59 12.02 -10.69
C SER A 3 18.22 11.34 -10.61
N ASP A 4 17.92 10.44 -11.51
CA ASP A 4 16.71 9.61 -11.49
C ASP A 4 16.57 8.99 -10.07
N ILE A 5 15.68 9.54 -9.25
CA ILE A 5 15.48 9.06 -7.86
C ILE A 5 14.85 7.67 -7.83
N ILE A 6 14.23 7.24 -8.94
CA ILE A 6 13.73 5.88 -9.16
C ILE A 6 14.43 5.27 -10.37
N ASN A 7 14.67 3.97 -10.34
CA ASN A 7 15.24 3.27 -11.47
C ASN A 7 14.36 3.40 -12.72
N THR A 8 14.93 3.93 -13.79
CA THR A 8 14.23 4.25 -15.05
C THR A 8 13.54 3.02 -15.66
N ASN A 9 14.14 1.82 -15.57
CA ASN A 9 13.54 0.60 -16.10
C ASN A 9 12.33 0.18 -15.25
N LEU A 10 12.41 0.35 -13.92
CA LEU A 10 11.29 0.09 -13.03
C LEU A 10 10.13 1.05 -13.31
N LEU A 11 10.42 2.34 -13.46
CA LEU A 11 9.39 3.34 -13.77
C LEU A 11 8.71 3.04 -15.10
N LYS A 12 9.48 2.77 -16.16
CA LYS A 12 8.94 2.35 -17.47
C LYS A 12 8.09 1.09 -17.39
N SER A 13 8.49 0.12 -16.56
CA SER A 13 7.74 -1.12 -16.33
C SER A 13 6.40 -0.83 -15.65
N ILE A 14 6.37 0.03 -14.62
CA ILE A 14 5.15 0.45 -13.92
C ILE A 14 4.20 1.17 -14.88
N GLU A 15 4.70 2.14 -15.65
CA GLU A 15 3.90 2.89 -16.60
C GLU A 15 3.35 1.99 -17.72
N GLY A 16 4.14 1.05 -18.20
CA GLY A 16 3.71 0.06 -19.19
C GLY A 16 2.54 -0.78 -18.66
N LYS A 17 2.67 -1.31 -17.43
CA LYS A 17 1.61 -2.07 -16.77
C LYS A 17 0.37 -1.22 -16.47
N LYS A 18 0.56 0.07 -16.14
CA LYS A 18 -0.55 0.99 -15.93
C LYS A 18 -1.35 1.22 -17.21
N ARG A 19 -0.65 1.47 -18.34
CA ARG A 19 -1.31 1.58 -19.66
C ARG A 19 -2.08 0.29 -20.01
N GLU A 20 -1.48 -0.86 -19.76
CA GLU A 20 -2.13 -2.16 -19.97
C GLU A 20 -3.39 -2.30 -19.09
N LEU A 21 -3.31 -1.92 -17.81
CA LEU A 21 -4.45 -1.94 -16.89
C LEU A 21 -5.58 -1.03 -17.37
N ASP A 22 -5.24 0.16 -17.87
CA ASP A 22 -6.23 1.12 -18.37
C ASP A 22 -6.99 0.62 -19.59
N ALA A 23 -6.35 -0.21 -20.42
CA ALA A 23 -7.02 -0.84 -21.58
C ALA A 23 -8.12 -1.83 -21.17
N PHE A 24 -8.12 -2.35 -19.94
CA PHE A 24 -9.20 -3.19 -19.41
C PHE A 24 -10.37 -2.40 -18.79
N ARG A 25 -10.27 -1.07 -18.72
CA ARG A 25 -11.34 -0.24 -18.12
C ARG A 25 -12.51 -0.02 -19.09
N PRO A 26 -13.77 0.02 -18.61
CA PRO A 26 -14.18 -0.23 -17.23
C PRO A 26 -14.12 -1.70 -16.83
N PHE A 27 -13.68 -1.99 -15.61
CA PHE A 27 -13.66 -3.36 -15.09
C PHE A 27 -15.07 -3.91 -14.90
N SER A 28 -15.24 -5.23 -15.08
CA SER A 28 -16.51 -5.86 -14.73
C SER A 28 -16.78 -5.70 -13.21
N PRO A 29 -18.04 -5.43 -12.80
CA PRO A 29 -18.37 -5.21 -11.38
C PRO A 29 -17.92 -6.35 -10.47
N GLU A 30 -17.98 -7.60 -10.96
CA GLU A 30 -17.57 -8.79 -10.20
C GLU A 30 -16.05 -8.78 -9.92
N ILE A 31 -15.21 -8.47 -10.93
CA ILE A 31 -13.75 -8.42 -10.75
C ILE A 31 -13.38 -7.25 -9.87
N ALA A 32 -13.95 -6.07 -10.12
CA ALA A 32 -13.70 -4.89 -9.30
C ALA A 32 -13.99 -5.18 -7.82
N ARG A 33 -15.17 -5.73 -7.49
CA ARG A 33 -15.54 -6.10 -6.12
C ARG A 33 -14.56 -7.10 -5.49
N LYS A 34 -14.16 -8.16 -6.21
CA LYS A 34 -13.21 -9.15 -5.68
C LYS A 34 -11.84 -8.56 -5.38
N LEU A 35 -11.34 -7.70 -6.27
CA LEU A 35 -10.07 -7.01 -6.08
C LEU A 35 -10.14 -6.03 -4.90
N ASP A 36 -11.22 -5.25 -4.81
CA ASP A 36 -11.42 -4.30 -3.72
C ASP A 36 -11.53 -5.02 -2.36
N GLU A 37 -12.25 -6.14 -2.28
CA GLU A 37 -12.34 -6.97 -1.08
C GLU A 37 -10.96 -7.52 -0.68
N GLN A 38 -10.23 -8.14 -1.61
CA GLN A 38 -8.91 -8.69 -1.38
C GLN A 38 -7.93 -7.60 -0.91
N PHE A 39 -7.85 -6.49 -1.65
CA PHE A 39 -6.94 -5.41 -1.32
C PHE A 39 -7.31 -4.70 -0.01
N THR A 40 -8.58 -4.56 0.31
CA THR A 40 -9.02 -4.02 1.61
C THR A 40 -8.49 -4.86 2.77
N ILE A 41 -8.56 -6.19 2.68
CA ILE A 41 -8.05 -7.09 3.72
C ILE A 41 -6.52 -7.01 3.78
N GLU A 42 -5.82 -7.17 2.65
CA GLU A 42 -4.35 -7.16 2.60
C GLU A 42 -3.77 -5.82 3.07
N TRP A 43 -4.35 -4.72 2.63
CA TRP A 43 -3.90 -3.38 3.01
C TRP A 43 -4.13 -3.10 4.50
N THR A 44 -5.32 -3.44 5.02
CA THR A 44 -5.64 -3.30 6.44
C THR A 44 -4.69 -4.13 7.30
N TYR A 45 -4.53 -5.42 6.99
CA TYR A 45 -3.63 -6.31 7.70
C TYR A 45 -2.19 -5.78 7.71
N ASN A 46 -1.61 -5.59 6.54
CA ASN A 46 -0.19 -5.24 6.44
C ASN A 46 0.12 -3.87 7.06
N SER A 47 -0.73 -2.87 6.83
CA SER A 47 -0.52 -1.53 7.36
C SER A 47 -0.56 -1.48 8.89
N ASN A 48 -1.45 -2.24 9.53
CA ASN A 48 -1.52 -2.32 10.98
C ASN A 48 -0.42 -3.22 11.58
N ALA A 49 -0.10 -4.35 10.92
CA ALA A 49 0.97 -5.25 11.37
C ALA A 49 2.36 -4.59 11.34
N ILE A 50 2.63 -3.69 10.39
CA ILE A 50 3.85 -2.87 10.38
C ILE A 50 3.98 -2.04 11.66
N GLU A 51 2.86 -1.54 12.21
CA GLU A 51 2.83 -0.76 13.45
C GLU A 51 2.75 -1.64 14.72
N GLY A 52 2.73 -2.96 14.57
CA GLY A 52 2.77 -3.90 15.68
C GLY A 52 1.43 -4.52 16.08
N ASN A 53 0.37 -4.30 15.30
CA ASN A 53 -0.88 -5.03 15.46
C ASN A 53 -0.65 -6.53 15.21
N THR A 54 -1.18 -7.39 16.05
CA THR A 54 -0.89 -8.83 16.04
C THR A 54 -2.00 -9.69 15.43
N LEU A 55 -3.07 -9.08 14.88
CA LEU A 55 -4.07 -9.79 14.09
C LEU A 55 -3.40 -10.45 12.88
N THR A 56 -3.73 -11.70 12.60
CA THR A 56 -3.34 -12.36 11.35
C THR A 56 -4.20 -11.85 10.18
N LEU A 57 -3.82 -12.18 8.94
CA LEU A 57 -4.61 -11.82 7.76
C LEU A 57 -6.04 -12.38 7.83
N GLN A 58 -6.20 -13.62 8.30
CA GLN A 58 -7.51 -14.26 8.45
C GLN A 58 -8.32 -13.60 9.58
N GLU A 59 -7.70 -13.33 10.72
CA GLU A 59 -8.36 -12.63 11.83
C GLU A 59 -8.77 -11.21 11.42
N THR A 60 -7.93 -10.50 10.65
CA THR A 60 -8.29 -9.20 10.09
C THR A 60 -9.54 -9.28 9.22
N ASP A 61 -9.64 -10.28 8.34
CA ASP A 61 -10.85 -10.52 7.54
C ASP A 61 -12.09 -10.78 8.42
N LEU A 62 -11.96 -11.64 9.46
CA LEU A 62 -13.06 -11.91 10.40
C LEU A 62 -13.53 -10.64 11.12
N VAL A 63 -12.59 -9.81 11.57
CA VAL A 63 -12.92 -8.54 12.26
C VAL A 63 -13.62 -7.57 11.31
N ILE A 64 -13.01 -7.28 10.15
CA ILE A 64 -13.49 -6.20 9.29
C ILE A 64 -14.70 -6.56 8.43
N ASN A 65 -14.89 -7.83 8.06
CA ASN A 65 -15.97 -8.26 7.18
C ASN A 65 -17.10 -9.01 7.89
N ARG A 66 -16.81 -9.63 9.05
CA ARG A 66 -17.83 -10.38 9.81
C ARG A 66 -18.13 -9.77 11.18
N GLY A 67 -17.40 -8.73 11.60
CA GLY A 67 -17.61 -8.06 12.88
C GLY A 67 -17.30 -8.95 14.10
N LEU A 68 -16.45 -9.98 13.93
CA LEU A 68 -16.11 -10.90 15.01
C LEU A 68 -14.99 -10.34 15.88
N THR A 69 -15.07 -10.60 17.17
CA THR A 69 -13.97 -10.34 18.11
C THR A 69 -13.05 -11.57 18.18
N ILE A 70 -11.74 -11.33 18.24
CA ILE A 70 -10.71 -12.36 18.28
C ILE A 70 -10.19 -12.47 19.71
N GLY A 71 -10.22 -13.66 20.29
CA GLY A 71 -9.65 -13.94 21.59
C GLY A 71 -8.15 -13.60 21.66
N ASN A 72 -7.70 -13.15 22.84
CA ASN A 72 -6.30 -12.76 23.09
C ASN A 72 -5.78 -11.57 22.25
N LYS A 73 -6.68 -10.79 21.66
CA LYS A 73 -6.38 -9.52 20.99
C LYS A 73 -7.03 -8.37 21.73
N THR A 74 -6.35 -7.23 21.76
CA THR A 74 -6.86 -6.04 22.45
C THR A 74 -7.98 -5.37 21.66
N LEU A 75 -8.85 -4.62 22.34
CA LEU A 75 -9.85 -3.77 21.66
C LEU A 75 -9.18 -2.75 20.75
N LYS A 76 -8.00 -2.22 21.13
CA LYS A 76 -7.22 -1.31 20.30
C LYS A 76 -6.89 -1.95 18.95
N GLU A 77 -6.42 -3.20 18.92
CA GLU A 77 -6.09 -3.89 17.68
C GLU A 77 -7.31 -4.10 16.77
N HIS A 78 -8.47 -4.37 17.36
CA HIS A 78 -9.73 -4.45 16.61
C HIS A 78 -10.12 -3.10 16.01
N PHE A 79 -10.07 -2.02 16.81
CA PHE A 79 -10.37 -0.68 16.31
C PHE A 79 -9.38 -0.23 15.23
N GLU A 80 -8.10 -0.54 15.36
CA GLU A 80 -7.11 -0.24 14.31
C GLU A 80 -7.50 -0.87 12.96
N ALA A 81 -7.96 -2.13 12.96
CA ALA A 81 -8.40 -2.80 11.74
C ALA A 81 -9.71 -2.20 11.19
N ILE A 82 -10.70 -1.98 12.06
CA ILE A 82 -12.00 -1.40 11.68
C ILE A 82 -11.82 0.02 11.13
N ASN A 83 -11.09 0.86 11.83
CA ASN A 83 -10.83 2.23 11.43
C ASN A 83 -10.06 2.31 10.11
N HIS A 84 -9.08 1.42 9.92
CA HIS A 84 -8.33 1.38 8.65
C HIS A 84 -9.23 1.02 7.46
N LYS A 85 -10.15 0.06 7.63
CA LYS A 85 -11.17 -0.24 6.60
C LYS A 85 -12.10 0.96 6.37
N GLU A 86 -12.53 1.66 7.43
CA GLU A 86 -13.37 2.86 7.32
C GLU A 86 -12.65 3.95 6.50
N VAL A 87 -11.35 4.15 6.72
CA VAL A 87 -10.56 5.08 5.89
C VAL A 87 -10.47 4.61 4.44
N ILE A 88 -10.22 3.33 4.18
CA ILE A 88 -10.17 2.82 2.79
C ILE A 88 -11.48 3.16 2.07
N GLN A 89 -12.62 2.93 2.70
CA GLN A 89 -13.93 3.28 2.12
C GLN A 89 -14.06 4.79 1.90
N PHE A 90 -13.62 5.61 2.87
CA PHE A 90 -13.58 7.07 2.72
C PHE A 90 -12.73 7.48 1.51
N LEU A 91 -11.55 6.86 1.29
CA LEU A 91 -10.68 7.16 0.15
C LEU A 91 -11.35 6.82 -1.20
N TYR A 92 -12.01 5.66 -1.32
CA TYR A 92 -12.74 5.32 -2.53
C TYR A 92 -13.86 6.31 -2.83
N ASP A 93 -14.65 6.69 -1.81
CA ASP A 93 -15.71 7.69 -1.96
C ASP A 93 -15.16 9.08 -2.33
N PHE A 94 -14.00 9.44 -1.75
CA PHE A 94 -13.31 10.69 -2.03
C PHE A 94 -12.87 10.76 -3.50
N VAL A 95 -12.26 9.69 -4.00
CA VAL A 95 -11.82 9.56 -5.40
C VAL A 95 -13.01 9.58 -6.36
N LYS A 96 -14.07 8.84 -6.05
CA LYS A 96 -15.30 8.80 -6.86
C LYS A 96 -15.95 10.19 -6.99
N LYS A 97 -15.89 10.99 -5.93
CA LYS A 97 -16.42 12.37 -5.90
C LYS A 97 -15.46 13.39 -6.51
N LYS A 98 -14.30 12.96 -7.04
CA LYS A 98 -13.25 13.81 -7.64
C LYS A 98 -12.83 14.99 -6.76
N LYS A 99 -12.78 14.78 -5.44
CA LYS A 99 -12.39 15.81 -4.49
C LYS A 99 -10.88 16.05 -4.53
N THR A 100 -10.46 17.27 -4.18
CA THR A 100 -9.06 17.67 -4.09
C THR A 100 -8.54 17.42 -2.69
N LEU A 101 -7.32 16.87 -2.57
CA LEU A 101 -6.64 16.74 -1.29
C LEU A 101 -6.32 18.11 -0.72
N ASP A 102 -6.72 18.35 0.51
CA ASP A 102 -6.37 19.51 1.33
C ASP A 102 -6.02 19.08 2.77
N GLU A 103 -5.64 20.02 3.60
CA GLU A 103 -5.29 19.77 4.99
C GLU A 103 -6.46 19.23 5.81
N ASN A 104 -7.68 19.68 5.55
CA ASN A 104 -8.88 19.18 6.25
C ASN A 104 -9.12 17.70 5.97
N VAL A 105 -8.82 17.24 4.75
CA VAL A 105 -8.89 15.82 4.39
C VAL A 105 -7.86 15.00 5.16
N ILE A 106 -6.64 15.52 5.33
CA ILE A 106 -5.60 14.88 6.14
C ILE A 106 -6.08 14.72 7.59
N LEU A 107 -6.61 15.78 8.20
CA LEU A 107 -7.13 15.77 9.57
C LEU A 107 -8.36 14.83 9.69
N ALA A 108 -9.25 14.82 8.71
CA ALA A 108 -10.41 13.93 8.69
C ALA A 108 -10.02 12.45 8.62
N ILE A 109 -9.05 12.10 7.77
CA ILE A 109 -8.51 10.73 7.71
C ILE A 109 -7.89 10.35 9.05
N HIS A 110 -7.07 11.22 9.63
CA HIS A 110 -6.45 10.95 10.93
C HIS A 110 -7.48 10.78 12.05
N LYS A 111 -8.56 11.56 12.01
CA LYS A 111 -9.68 11.41 12.96
C LYS A 111 -10.28 10.01 12.91
N ILE A 112 -10.46 9.44 11.73
CA ILE A 112 -10.96 8.06 11.58
C ILE A 112 -9.92 7.05 12.08
N ILE A 113 -8.63 7.23 11.78
CA ILE A 113 -7.55 6.30 12.19
C ILE A 113 -7.54 6.10 13.71
N LEU A 114 -7.73 7.18 14.50
CA LEU A 114 -7.63 7.14 15.96
C LEU A 114 -8.98 7.05 16.69
N LYS A 115 -10.10 6.96 15.98
CA LYS A 115 -11.45 6.83 16.55
C LYS A 115 -11.53 5.62 17.50
N ASN A 116 -12.06 5.85 18.70
CA ASN A 116 -12.14 4.85 19.79
C ASN A 116 -10.78 4.30 20.27
N ILE A 117 -9.66 4.93 19.87
CA ILE A 117 -8.30 4.56 20.29
C ILE A 117 -7.70 5.69 21.12
N ARG A 118 -7.71 6.90 20.56
CA ARG A 118 -7.19 8.13 21.17
C ARG A 118 -8.01 9.33 20.69
N ASP A 119 -9.27 9.38 21.06
CA ASP A 119 -10.22 10.36 20.53
C ASP A 119 -9.80 11.81 20.76
N MET A 120 -9.08 12.10 21.86
CA MET A 120 -8.58 13.45 22.16
C MET A 120 -7.48 13.92 21.20
N ASP A 121 -6.72 12.99 20.60
CA ASP A 121 -5.66 13.27 19.64
C ASP A 121 -6.15 13.14 18.18
N ALA A 122 -7.33 12.60 17.98
CA ALA A 122 -7.88 12.24 16.68
C ALA A 122 -8.22 13.48 15.83
N GLY A 123 -7.53 13.64 14.71
CA GLY A 123 -7.73 14.77 13.80
C GLY A 123 -7.03 16.06 14.26
N HIS A 124 -6.08 15.99 15.19
CA HIS A 124 -5.32 17.13 15.68
C HIS A 124 -3.82 16.90 15.55
N TYR A 125 -3.09 17.94 15.15
CA TYR A 125 -1.64 17.92 15.19
C TYR A 125 -1.15 17.84 16.63
N ARG A 126 -0.02 17.18 16.82
CA ARG A 126 0.62 17.07 18.13
C ARG A 126 1.08 18.42 18.65
N ASN A 127 0.87 18.64 19.91
CA ASN A 127 1.35 19.79 20.67
C ASN A 127 2.58 19.48 21.54
N ALA A 128 3.05 18.22 21.50
CA ALA A 128 4.23 17.76 22.22
C ALA A 128 5.30 17.24 21.24
N ASN A 129 6.57 17.33 21.67
CA ASN A 129 7.66 16.72 20.92
C ASN A 129 7.62 15.21 21.07
N VAL A 130 7.93 14.50 20.00
CA VAL A 130 7.96 13.03 19.97
C VAL A 130 9.30 12.52 19.47
N MET A 131 9.61 11.28 19.78
CA MET A 131 10.72 10.54 19.23
C MET A 131 10.20 9.29 18.52
N ILE A 132 10.74 8.98 17.35
CA ILE A 132 10.40 7.76 16.61
C ILE A 132 11.38 6.67 17.05
N MET A 133 10.86 5.62 17.70
CA MET A 133 11.69 4.53 18.19
C MET A 133 12.44 3.87 17.03
N GLY A 134 13.77 3.82 17.15
CA GLY A 134 14.64 3.21 16.15
C GLY A 134 14.87 4.00 14.86
N ALA A 135 14.32 5.23 14.71
CA ALA A 135 14.67 6.15 13.63
C ALA A 135 15.98 6.90 13.95
N VAL A 136 16.68 7.32 12.91
CA VAL A 136 17.84 8.25 13.01
C VAL A 136 17.34 9.70 13.01
N HIS A 137 16.28 9.94 12.26
CA HIS A 137 15.63 11.24 12.14
C HIS A 137 14.91 11.61 13.44
N LEU A 138 15.15 12.84 13.92
CA LEU A 138 14.40 13.45 14.99
C LEU A 138 13.27 14.31 14.40
N PRO A 139 11.99 14.00 14.64
CA PRO A 139 10.90 14.79 14.12
C PRO A 139 10.99 16.27 14.53
N PRO A 140 10.53 17.21 13.69
CA PRO A 140 10.49 18.62 14.01
C PRO A 140 9.79 18.91 15.34
N SER A 141 10.13 20.02 16.01
CA SER A 141 9.41 20.44 17.24
C SER A 141 7.93 20.71 16.97
N ALA A 142 7.08 20.44 17.93
CA ALA A 142 5.62 20.55 17.80
C ALA A 142 5.16 21.93 17.32
N ILE A 143 5.79 23.00 17.77
CA ILE A 143 5.46 24.37 17.38
C ILE A 143 5.63 24.64 15.87
N LYS A 144 6.48 23.86 15.18
CA LYS A 144 6.73 23.99 13.73
C LYS A 144 5.71 23.23 12.87
N ILE A 145 4.93 22.32 13.47
CA ILE A 145 4.08 21.40 12.70
C ILE A 145 3.07 22.14 11.81
N PRO A 146 2.30 23.13 12.30
CA PRO A 146 1.34 23.81 11.43
C PRO A 146 2.00 24.42 10.18
N LYS A 147 3.14 25.09 10.36
CA LYS A 147 3.87 25.69 9.23
C LYS A 147 4.42 24.65 8.26
N LEU A 148 4.96 23.54 8.77
CA LEU A 148 5.47 22.45 7.93
C LEU A 148 4.36 21.73 7.15
N MET A 149 3.15 21.66 7.70
CA MET A 149 2.02 21.07 7.00
C MET A 149 1.46 22.02 5.92
N GLU A 150 1.47 23.34 6.16
CA GLU A 150 1.20 24.34 5.15
C GLU A 150 2.20 24.22 3.98
N GLU A 151 3.50 24.22 4.26
CA GLU A 151 4.59 24.03 3.28
C GLU A 151 4.48 22.68 2.54
N PHE A 152 4.05 21.62 3.23
CA PHE A 152 3.78 20.33 2.62
C PHE A 152 2.64 20.42 1.58
N MET A 153 1.57 21.15 1.89
CA MET A 153 0.45 21.33 0.96
C MET A 153 0.84 22.22 -0.22
N GLU A 154 1.59 23.29 0.01
CA GLU A 154 2.13 24.15 -1.05
C GLU A 154 3.01 23.33 -2.00
N TRP A 155 3.94 22.56 -1.44
CA TRP A 155 4.79 21.64 -2.20
C TRP A 155 3.96 20.65 -3.01
N TYR A 156 2.93 20.05 -2.43
CA TYR A 156 2.05 19.11 -3.13
C TYR A 156 1.38 19.75 -4.34
N TYR A 157 0.80 20.94 -4.17
CA TYR A 157 0.13 21.64 -5.26
C TYR A 157 1.11 22.06 -6.38
N GLU A 158 2.31 22.44 -6.02
CA GLU A 158 3.34 22.80 -6.99
C GLU A 158 3.82 21.59 -7.81
N HIS A 159 3.92 20.40 -7.21
CA HIS A 159 4.57 19.25 -7.82
C HIS A 159 3.61 18.20 -8.39
N LYS A 160 2.33 18.25 -8.05
CA LYS A 160 1.34 17.25 -8.50
C LYS A 160 1.20 17.09 -10.02
N SER A 161 1.57 18.10 -10.80
CA SER A 161 1.56 18.08 -12.26
C SER A 161 2.96 17.97 -12.89
N LYS A 162 4.03 18.00 -12.09
CA LYS A 162 5.42 17.98 -12.55
C LYS A 162 6.09 16.63 -12.40
N LEU A 163 5.75 15.91 -11.31
CA LEU A 163 6.32 14.60 -11.00
C LEU A 163 5.50 13.46 -11.63
N SER A 164 6.13 12.32 -11.88
CA SER A 164 5.41 11.09 -12.14
C SER A 164 4.52 10.74 -10.93
N ILE A 165 3.42 10.03 -11.16
CA ILE A 165 2.50 9.66 -10.08
C ILE A 165 3.19 8.76 -9.03
N VAL A 166 4.14 7.93 -9.47
CA VAL A 166 4.94 7.07 -8.59
C VAL A 166 5.84 7.90 -7.67
N GLU A 167 6.50 8.91 -8.22
CA GLU A 167 7.34 9.82 -7.45
C GLU A 167 6.51 10.70 -6.52
N LEU A 168 5.41 11.27 -7.02
CA LEU A 168 4.52 12.08 -6.20
C LEU A 168 3.99 11.29 -4.99
N ALA A 169 3.52 10.06 -5.22
CA ALA A 169 3.04 9.19 -4.15
C ALA A 169 4.14 8.85 -3.13
N GLY A 170 5.34 8.55 -3.61
CA GLY A 170 6.51 8.33 -2.77
C GLY A 170 6.89 9.56 -1.93
N TRP A 171 6.94 10.72 -2.55
CA TRP A 171 7.26 11.97 -1.83
C TRP A 171 6.18 12.36 -0.80
N VAL A 172 4.90 12.24 -1.13
CA VAL A 172 3.79 12.50 -0.19
C VAL A 172 3.92 11.60 1.04
N HIS A 173 4.21 10.32 0.83
CA HIS A 173 4.46 9.38 1.91
C HIS A 173 5.67 9.79 2.77
N TYR A 174 6.83 10.01 2.15
CA TYR A 174 8.07 10.31 2.86
C TYR A 174 7.98 11.61 3.65
N LYS A 175 7.50 12.69 3.01
CA LYS A 175 7.37 13.99 3.68
C LYS A 175 6.47 13.92 4.91
N LEU A 176 5.35 13.18 4.85
CA LEU A 176 4.48 13.03 6.01
C LEU A 176 5.16 12.22 7.13
N VAL A 177 5.88 11.14 6.79
CA VAL A 177 6.66 10.37 7.78
C VAL A 177 7.73 11.25 8.41
N TYR A 178 8.41 12.10 7.63
CA TYR A 178 9.46 13.00 8.08
C TYR A 178 8.93 14.09 9.01
N ILE A 179 7.84 14.78 8.64
CA ILE A 179 7.20 15.81 9.48
C ILE A 179 6.64 15.21 10.77
N HIS A 180 6.09 13.98 10.67
CA HIS A 180 5.49 13.26 11.80
C HIS A 180 4.49 14.11 12.59
N PRO A 181 3.42 14.61 11.91
CA PRO A 181 2.60 15.69 12.46
C PRO A 181 1.68 15.28 13.61
N PHE A 182 1.50 13.99 13.86
CA PHE A 182 0.56 13.48 14.85
C PHE A 182 1.26 12.78 16.02
N ILE A 183 0.53 12.59 17.13
CA ILE A 183 1.06 11.87 18.29
C ILE A 183 1.14 10.35 18.06
N ASP A 184 0.24 9.80 17.23
CA ASP A 184 0.17 8.40 16.82
C ASP A 184 -0.43 8.32 15.40
N GLY A 185 -0.31 7.17 14.72
CA GLY A 185 -0.94 6.92 13.42
C GLY A 185 -0.21 7.50 12.20
N ASN A 186 0.95 8.13 12.35
CA ASN A 186 1.69 8.78 11.24
C ASN A 186 2.06 7.79 10.12
N GLY A 187 2.54 6.59 10.46
CA GLY A 187 2.89 5.58 9.46
C GLY A 187 1.67 5.11 8.66
N ARG A 188 0.55 4.83 9.34
CA ARG A 188 -0.72 4.48 8.69
C ARG A 188 -1.22 5.61 7.80
N MET A 189 -1.18 6.84 8.32
CA MET A 189 -1.57 8.05 7.58
C MET A 189 -0.73 8.24 6.31
N ALA A 190 0.58 8.11 6.38
CA ALA A 190 1.48 8.25 5.24
C ALA A 190 1.16 7.21 4.15
N ARG A 191 0.97 5.94 4.52
CA ARG A 191 0.59 4.87 3.57
C ARG A 191 -0.80 5.09 2.96
N LEU A 192 -1.74 5.64 3.71
CA LEU A 192 -3.08 5.98 3.22
C LEU A 192 -3.04 7.16 2.24
N LEU A 193 -2.28 8.23 2.53
CA LEU A 193 -2.11 9.37 1.61
C LEU A 193 -1.38 8.97 0.33
N MET A 194 -0.32 8.17 0.41
CA MET A 194 0.33 7.60 -0.76
C MET A 194 -0.69 6.91 -1.67
N ASN A 195 -1.54 6.09 -1.08
CA ASN A 195 -2.56 5.36 -1.83
C ASN A 195 -3.71 6.25 -2.32
N LEU A 196 -4.04 7.32 -1.63
CA LEU A 196 -4.98 8.32 -2.16
C LEU A 196 -4.46 8.90 -3.49
N ILE A 197 -3.18 9.29 -3.55
CA ILE A 197 -2.56 9.80 -4.79
C ILE A 197 -2.62 8.75 -5.91
N LEU A 198 -2.30 7.50 -5.61
CA LEU A 198 -2.36 6.40 -6.57
C LEU A 198 -3.78 6.18 -7.08
N LEU A 199 -4.76 6.08 -6.20
CA LEU A 199 -6.18 5.86 -6.54
C LEU A 199 -6.75 7.02 -7.37
N GLN A 200 -6.45 8.28 -7.04
CA GLN A 200 -6.88 9.45 -7.81
C GLN A 200 -6.38 9.42 -9.26
N ASN A 201 -5.27 8.73 -9.51
CA ASN A 201 -4.66 8.58 -10.84
C ASN A 201 -4.91 7.20 -11.47
N GLY A 202 -5.89 6.46 -10.93
CA GLY A 202 -6.31 5.17 -11.47
C GLY A 202 -5.33 4.03 -11.26
N TYR A 203 -4.33 4.16 -10.39
CA TYR A 203 -3.50 3.05 -9.95
C TYR A 203 -4.23 2.23 -8.87
N PRO A 204 -3.98 0.92 -8.78
CA PRO A 204 -4.39 0.15 -7.62
C PRO A 204 -3.62 0.60 -6.37
N PRO A 205 -4.15 0.35 -5.16
CA PRO A 205 -3.43 0.68 -3.94
C PRO A 205 -2.14 -0.13 -3.82
N ALA A 206 -1.04 0.52 -3.47
CA ALA A 206 0.24 -0.14 -3.17
C ALA A 206 0.23 -0.63 -1.72
N VAL A 207 0.36 -1.94 -1.53
CA VAL A 207 0.44 -2.55 -0.19
C VAL A 207 1.89 -2.83 0.16
N ILE A 208 2.43 -2.11 1.14
CA ILE A 208 3.72 -2.43 1.75
C ILE A 208 3.50 -3.63 2.67
N LEU A 209 4.21 -4.73 2.40
CA LEU A 209 4.01 -5.97 3.13
C LEU A 209 4.69 -5.95 4.49
N ASN A 210 4.03 -6.50 5.51
CA ASN A 210 4.61 -6.64 6.85
C ASN A 210 5.90 -7.49 6.84
N ILE A 211 6.00 -8.49 5.98
CA ILE A 211 7.23 -9.28 5.83
C ILE A 211 8.43 -8.42 5.40
N ASP A 212 8.19 -7.31 4.71
CA ASP A 212 9.21 -6.36 4.27
C ASP A 212 9.44 -5.23 5.30
N ARG A 213 8.83 -5.28 6.49
CA ARG A 213 8.89 -4.24 7.53
C ARG A 213 10.33 -3.78 7.82
N ARG A 214 11.26 -4.72 7.98
CA ARG A 214 12.67 -4.41 8.25
C ARG A 214 13.30 -3.60 7.12
N LYS A 215 13.06 -4.00 5.88
CA LYS A 215 13.56 -3.31 4.69
C LYS A 215 12.90 -1.94 4.52
N TYR A 216 11.61 -1.84 4.76
CA TYR A 216 10.87 -0.58 4.72
C TYR A 216 11.46 0.47 5.67
N TYR A 217 11.72 0.11 6.93
CA TYR A 217 12.37 1.05 7.85
C TYR A 217 13.83 1.34 7.50
N GLN A 218 14.53 0.38 6.89
CA GLN A 218 15.91 0.61 6.42
C GLN A 218 15.95 1.67 5.32
N VAL A 219 15.09 1.54 4.28
CA VAL A 219 15.10 2.51 3.17
C VAL A 219 14.59 3.89 3.59
N LEU A 220 13.72 3.98 4.61
CA LEU A 220 13.36 5.27 5.22
C LEU A 220 14.56 5.91 5.92
N LYS A 221 15.36 5.16 6.69
CA LYS A 221 16.60 5.66 7.30
C LYS A 221 17.64 6.12 6.28
N GLU A 222 17.70 5.47 5.12
CA GLU A 222 18.55 5.89 4.01
C GLU A 222 18.04 7.20 3.40
N ALA A 223 16.71 7.32 3.22
CA ALA A 223 16.06 8.54 2.75
C ALA A 223 16.26 9.72 3.73
N ASP A 224 16.27 9.48 5.05
CA ASP A 224 16.59 10.49 6.06
C ASP A 224 18.03 11.05 5.94
N ARG A 225 18.89 10.36 5.19
CA ARG A 225 20.25 10.78 4.83
C ARG A 225 20.36 11.27 3.39
N GLU A 226 19.21 11.66 2.80
CA GLU A 226 19.09 12.12 1.41
C GLU A 226 19.47 11.04 0.35
N GLN A 227 19.48 9.76 0.74
CA GLN A 227 19.71 8.63 -0.16
C GLN A 227 18.38 8.03 -0.62
N TYR A 228 17.69 8.72 -1.52
CA TYR A 228 16.31 8.42 -1.89
C TYR A 228 16.10 7.23 -2.82
N ASN A 229 17.14 6.83 -3.60
CA ASN A 229 16.97 5.81 -4.66
C ASN A 229 16.42 4.48 -4.17
N ASN A 230 16.94 3.94 -3.05
CA ASN A 230 16.47 2.67 -2.50
C ASN A 230 15.02 2.77 -2.00
N TYR A 231 14.65 3.92 -1.41
CA TYR A 231 13.31 4.18 -0.96
C TYR A 231 12.31 4.23 -2.13
N PHE A 232 12.58 5.02 -3.18
CA PHE A 232 11.71 5.13 -4.33
C PHE A 232 11.60 3.82 -5.11
N ASN A 233 12.69 3.06 -5.23
CA ASN A 233 12.67 1.72 -5.81
C ASN A 233 11.82 0.74 -4.98
N PHE A 234 11.85 0.85 -3.66
CA PHE A 234 11.02 0.03 -2.78
C PHE A 234 9.53 0.34 -2.97
N ILE A 235 9.15 1.62 -2.95
CA ILE A 235 7.76 2.06 -3.23
C ILE A 235 7.33 1.65 -4.64
N GLY A 236 8.17 1.89 -5.65
CA GLY A 236 7.89 1.51 -7.03
C GLY A 236 7.61 0.00 -7.19
N ARG A 237 8.37 -0.86 -6.53
CA ARG A 237 8.13 -2.32 -6.53
C ARG A 237 6.82 -2.70 -5.87
N SER A 238 6.41 -1.99 -4.81
CA SER A 238 5.11 -2.22 -4.17
C SER A 238 3.96 -1.85 -5.10
N ILE A 239 4.08 -0.76 -5.85
CA ILE A 239 3.11 -0.33 -6.88
C ILE A 239 3.07 -1.35 -8.04
N GLU A 240 4.24 -1.75 -8.54
CA GLU A 240 4.35 -2.74 -9.62
C GLU A 240 3.70 -4.07 -9.26
N ARG A 241 3.91 -4.56 -8.02
CA ARG A 241 3.27 -5.77 -7.50
C ARG A 241 1.75 -5.66 -7.56
N SER A 242 1.18 -4.55 -7.12
CA SER A 242 -0.26 -4.35 -7.14
C SER A 242 -0.82 -4.33 -8.56
N LEU A 243 -0.14 -3.66 -9.49
CA LEU A 243 -0.50 -3.67 -10.92
C LEU A 243 -0.50 -5.09 -11.49
N LEU A 244 0.50 -5.90 -11.17
CA LEU A 244 0.58 -7.29 -11.62
C LEU A 244 -0.60 -8.13 -11.09
N ILE A 245 -0.99 -7.96 -9.81
CA ILE A 245 -2.14 -8.67 -9.24
C ILE A 245 -3.42 -8.31 -9.99
N TYR A 246 -3.65 -7.02 -10.27
CA TYR A 246 -4.82 -6.58 -11.02
C TYR A 246 -4.82 -7.13 -12.45
N LEU A 247 -3.71 -7.03 -13.17
CA LEU A 247 -3.57 -7.55 -14.53
C LEU A 247 -3.81 -9.06 -14.60
N ASN A 248 -3.24 -9.82 -13.66
CA ASN A 248 -3.45 -11.27 -13.61
C ASN A 248 -4.92 -11.63 -13.35
N ALA A 249 -5.61 -10.90 -12.46
CA ALA A 249 -7.03 -11.13 -12.21
C ALA A 249 -7.91 -10.82 -13.44
N LEU A 250 -7.55 -9.79 -14.20
CA LEU A 250 -8.28 -9.38 -15.41
C LEU A 250 -8.03 -10.34 -16.59
N LYS A 251 -6.78 -10.79 -16.78
CA LYS A 251 -6.40 -11.74 -17.83
C LYS A 251 -6.99 -13.13 -17.60
N SER A 252 -7.04 -13.60 -16.35
CA SER A 252 -7.56 -14.93 -16.01
C SER A 252 -9.03 -15.14 -16.39
N LYS A 253 -9.79 -14.10 -16.68
CA LYS A 253 -11.18 -14.19 -17.17
C LYS A 253 -11.24 -14.41 -18.70
N ASN A 254 -10.27 -13.87 -19.44
CA ASN A 254 -10.18 -14.10 -20.90
C ASN A 254 -9.63 -15.51 -21.21
N ASP A 255 -8.83 -16.06 -20.28
CA ASP A 255 -8.20 -17.39 -20.41
C ASP A 255 -9.12 -18.57 -19.99
N LYS A 256 -10.41 -18.36 -19.81
CA LYS A 256 -11.34 -19.50 -19.61
C LYS A 256 -11.42 -20.42 -20.82
N GLU A 257 -10.98 -19.98 -21.99
CA GLU A 257 -10.84 -20.79 -23.19
C GLU A 257 -9.47 -21.50 -23.30
N ASP A 258 -8.42 -21.01 -22.61
CA ASP A 258 -7.05 -21.55 -22.68
C ASP A 258 -6.67 -22.48 -21.49
N ARG A 259 -7.64 -23.17 -20.91
CA ARG A 259 -7.31 -24.18 -19.85
C ARG A 259 -6.64 -25.45 -20.37
N TYR A 260 -6.49 -25.59 -21.67
CA TYR A 260 -5.76 -26.70 -22.28
C TYR A 260 -4.26 -26.35 -22.33
N GLY A 261 -3.49 -26.94 -21.38
CA GLY A 261 -2.02 -26.82 -21.38
C GLY A 261 -1.40 -26.54 -20.00
N TYR A 262 -2.19 -26.22 -18.97
CA TYR A 262 -1.65 -26.01 -17.62
C TYR A 262 -1.54 -27.35 -16.88
N ILE A 263 -0.33 -27.67 -16.41
CA ILE A 263 -0.02 -28.84 -15.58
C ILE A 263 0.23 -28.41 -14.13
N SER A 264 0.06 -29.31 -13.17
CA SER A 264 0.40 -29.03 -11.77
C SER A 264 1.91 -28.83 -11.61
N LEU A 265 2.35 -28.04 -10.57
CA LEU A 265 3.78 -27.93 -10.30
C LEU A 265 4.42 -29.29 -10.00
N GLN A 266 3.65 -30.25 -9.47
CA GLN A 266 4.11 -31.61 -9.24
C GLN A 266 4.36 -32.35 -10.55
N GLU A 267 3.56 -32.16 -11.58
CA GLU A 267 3.82 -32.68 -12.93
C GLU A 267 4.98 -31.93 -13.60
N ALA A 268 5.08 -30.62 -13.41
CA ALA A 268 6.17 -29.81 -13.93
C ALA A 268 7.55 -30.24 -13.41
N THR A 269 7.65 -30.75 -12.17
CA THR A 269 8.93 -31.30 -11.65
C THR A 269 9.45 -32.51 -12.44
N LYS A 270 8.59 -33.20 -13.19
CA LYS A 270 9.00 -34.32 -14.06
C LYS A 270 9.58 -33.84 -15.40
N LEU A 271 9.37 -32.59 -15.74
CA LEU A 271 9.76 -31.95 -17.01
C LEU A 271 10.95 -31.00 -16.87
N CYS A 272 11.44 -30.78 -15.64
CA CYS A 272 12.56 -29.88 -15.36
C CYS A 272 13.38 -30.38 -14.16
N GLU A 273 14.55 -29.80 -13.95
CA GLU A 273 15.47 -30.16 -12.84
C GLU A 273 15.09 -29.51 -11.49
N TYR A 274 14.00 -28.73 -11.45
CA TYR A 274 13.63 -27.96 -10.27
C TYR A 274 12.63 -28.72 -9.39
N GLY A 275 12.85 -28.67 -8.06
CA GLY A 275 11.90 -29.21 -7.09
C GLY A 275 10.64 -28.34 -6.93
N ILE A 276 9.57 -28.95 -6.38
CA ILE A 276 8.25 -28.32 -6.23
C ILE A 276 8.31 -27.04 -5.39
N GLU A 277 9.19 -26.98 -4.38
CA GLU A 277 9.35 -25.81 -3.52
C GLU A 277 9.92 -24.61 -4.30
N TYR A 278 10.90 -24.86 -5.15
CA TYR A 278 11.51 -23.82 -5.98
C TYR A 278 10.54 -23.36 -7.07
N LEU A 279 9.82 -24.27 -7.72
CA LEU A 279 8.76 -23.91 -8.67
C LEU A 279 7.65 -23.10 -8.01
N SER A 280 7.26 -23.45 -6.77
CA SER A 280 6.29 -22.70 -5.98
C SER A 280 6.80 -21.30 -5.62
N TYR A 281 8.09 -21.16 -5.33
CA TYR A 281 8.72 -19.87 -5.11
C TYR A 281 8.70 -19.02 -6.39
N LEU A 282 9.08 -19.60 -7.53
CA LEU A 282 9.07 -18.89 -8.82
C LEU A 282 7.65 -18.46 -9.23
N ALA A 283 6.65 -19.32 -8.99
CA ALA A 283 5.24 -19.01 -9.25
C ALA A 283 4.74 -17.85 -8.37
N ARG A 284 5.07 -17.87 -7.07
CA ARG A 284 4.70 -16.80 -6.13
C ARG A 284 5.37 -15.47 -6.42
N THR A 285 6.58 -15.50 -6.95
CA THR A 285 7.36 -14.30 -7.28
C THR A 285 7.11 -13.79 -8.71
N GLY A 286 6.23 -14.46 -9.48
CA GLY A 286 5.92 -14.09 -10.86
C GLY A 286 7.05 -14.38 -11.87
N ARG A 287 8.06 -15.15 -11.45
CA ARG A 287 9.19 -15.57 -12.30
C ARG A 287 8.89 -16.82 -13.13
N LEU A 288 7.84 -17.55 -12.78
CA LEU A 288 7.27 -18.66 -13.54
C LEU A 288 5.88 -18.26 -13.99
N LYS A 289 5.57 -18.47 -15.28
CA LYS A 289 4.21 -18.30 -15.78
C LYS A 289 3.32 -19.37 -15.15
N ALA A 290 2.57 -18.98 -14.14
CA ALA A 290 1.75 -19.90 -13.37
C ALA A 290 0.44 -19.23 -12.94
N ILE A 291 -0.60 -20.04 -12.84
CA ILE A 291 -1.92 -19.62 -12.32
C ILE A 291 -2.25 -20.44 -11.07
N LYS A 292 -3.00 -19.86 -10.16
CA LYS A 292 -3.46 -20.55 -8.96
C LYS A 292 -4.90 -21.05 -9.17
N ILE A 293 -5.07 -22.37 -9.22
CA ILE A 293 -6.39 -23.00 -9.31
C ILE A 293 -6.72 -23.64 -7.96
N ARG A 294 -7.73 -23.10 -7.26
CA ARG A 294 -8.05 -23.47 -5.87
C ARG A 294 -6.82 -23.32 -4.96
N ARG A 295 -6.26 -24.42 -4.44
CA ARG A 295 -5.07 -24.44 -3.56
C ARG A 295 -3.76 -24.68 -4.29
N ASN A 296 -3.80 -25.07 -5.57
CA ASN A 296 -2.64 -25.51 -6.33
C ASN A 296 -2.18 -24.48 -7.36
N TRP A 297 -0.86 -24.34 -7.49
CA TRP A 297 -0.25 -23.62 -8.59
C TRP A 297 -0.18 -24.54 -9.81
N MET A 298 -0.53 -24.01 -10.98
CA MET A 298 -0.46 -24.67 -12.29
C MET A 298 0.42 -23.84 -13.22
N THR A 299 1.25 -24.48 -14.07
CA THR A 299 2.14 -23.82 -15.03
C THR A 299 2.01 -24.44 -16.41
N THR A 300 2.51 -23.72 -17.44
CA THR A 300 2.56 -24.19 -18.83
C THR A 300 3.95 -24.61 -19.20
#